data_7900c5ff7c8573efea654523d8ed498a
#
_entry.id   7900c5ff7c8573efea654523d8ed498a
#
_cell.length_a   1.000
_cell.length_b   1.000
_cell.length_c   1.000
_cell.angle_alpha   90.00
_cell.angle_beta   90.00
_cell.angle_gamma   90.00
#
_symmetry.space_group_name_H-M   'P 1'
#
loop_
_entity.id
_entity.type
_entity.pdbx_description
1 polymer ?
#
loop_
_entity_poly.entity_id
_entity_poly.type
_entity_poly.pdbx_seq_one_letter_code
_entity_poly.pdbx_strand_id
1 'polypeptide(L)'
;MRKVEFLDTSLRDGEQTPGVNFSIKEKIAIAKQLEKWGISAIEAGFPAASPDSFTAVQEIAKVLTKTAVTGLARSVKSDIDACYEALKDAKYPQVHVFIATSPIHREFKLNKTKEEILEAIKEHVSYARSKFEVVEFSPEDATRTELDFLLQVVQTAVDAGASYINIPDTVGFTTPAEYGAIFKYLIDHVKTDREIIYSPHCHDDLGMAVANSLAAVKNGAGRVEGTINGIGERAGNAALEEVAVALNIREDYFQVESPIVLNETINTSELVSRYSGIPIPKNKAVVGGNAFSHESGIHQDGVLKNPLTYEIITPELVGVKSNSLPLGKLSGRHAFVEKLHELGLDFTEEDIQPLFAKFKSLADKKHEITDADIRALVAGTAVENPEGFHFDDLRLTTNEDESITATVSLKNEDGEILEYLAKGQGSVEAIFNAIDQFFHQEVRLTSYSIDAVTDGIDAQARVLVTVENEATDTIFNASGLDFDVLKASAIAYINANTLVQKENAGEIGHIVSYRDLPDA
;
A
#
# COMPACT_ATOMS: atom_id res chain seq x y z
N MET A 1 20.07 25.01 2.28
CA MET A 1 18.90 24.84 1.39
C MET A 1 17.65 25.34 2.10
N ARG A 2 16.60 25.73 1.37
CA ARG A 2 15.31 26.12 1.95
C ARG A 2 14.59 24.87 2.49
N LYS A 3 14.02 24.96 3.68
CA LYS A 3 13.24 23.85 4.25
C LYS A 3 11.83 23.85 3.66
N VAL A 4 11.28 22.65 3.40
CA VAL A 4 9.90 22.43 3.00
C VAL A 4 9.24 21.53 4.03
N GLU A 5 8.18 22.03 4.66
CA GLU A 5 7.36 21.32 5.61
C GLU A 5 6.34 20.41 4.89
N PHE A 6 5.79 19.45 5.62
CA PHE A 6 4.71 18.60 5.13
C PHE A 6 3.55 18.61 6.12
N LEU A 7 2.34 18.85 5.61
CA LEU A 7 1.08 18.69 6.33
C LEU A 7 0.33 17.48 5.78
N ASP A 8 0.12 16.48 6.62
CA ASP A 8 -0.70 15.32 6.24
C ASP A 8 -2.18 15.58 6.55
N THR A 9 -3.03 15.34 5.58
CA THR A 9 -4.50 15.46 5.70
C THR A 9 -5.21 14.10 5.57
N SER A 10 -4.49 12.98 5.68
CA SER A 10 -5.07 11.62 5.57
C SER A 10 -6.20 11.38 6.56
N LEU A 11 -6.12 11.96 7.78
CA LEU A 11 -7.11 11.80 8.84
C LEU A 11 -8.32 12.72 8.71
N ARG A 12 -8.29 13.68 7.78
CA ARG A 12 -9.40 14.57 7.48
C ARG A 12 -9.87 14.40 6.03
N ASP A 13 -9.11 14.87 5.03
CA ASP A 13 -9.45 14.79 3.60
C ASP A 13 -9.38 13.34 3.10
N GLY A 14 -8.35 12.61 3.53
CA GLY A 14 -8.22 11.20 3.23
C GLY A 14 -9.39 10.35 3.74
N GLU A 15 -9.94 10.68 4.92
CA GLU A 15 -11.13 10.02 5.46
C GLU A 15 -12.41 10.31 4.65
N GLN A 16 -12.41 11.35 3.80
CA GLN A 16 -13.51 11.64 2.89
C GLN A 16 -13.54 10.73 1.64
N THR A 17 -12.59 9.81 1.50
CA THR A 17 -12.66 8.75 0.49
C THR A 17 -13.92 7.91 0.70
N PRO A 18 -14.77 7.70 -0.31
CA PRO A 18 -15.95 6.86 -0.16
C PRO A 18 -15.62 5.48 0.40
N GLY A 19 -16.25 5.12 1.54
CA GLY A 19 -16.05 3.84 2.22
C GLY A 19 -14.94 3.82 3.28
N VAL A 20 -14.16 4.88 3.42
CA VAL A 20 -13.15 5.01 4.48
C VAL A 20 -13.78 5.59 5.76
N ASN A 21 -13.49 4.97 6.88
CA ASN A 21 -13.90 5.45 8.20
C ASN A 21 -12.92 4.90 9.24
N PHE A 22 -12.08 5.76 9.80
CA PHE A 22 -11.11 5.36 10.81
C PHE A 22 -11.68 5.45 12.22
N SER A 23 -11.55 4.40 13.00
CA SER A 23 -11.76 4.47 14.45
C SER A 23 -10.73 5.39 15.12
N ILE A 24 -11.04 5.90 16.30
CA ILE A 24 -10.11 6.76 17.07
C ILE A 24 -8.75 6.06 17.31
N LYS A 25 -8.77 4.74 17.56
CA LYS A 25 -7.54 3.95 17.74
C LYS A 25 -6.67 3.91 16.49
N GLU A 26 -7.30 3.75 15.33
CA GLU A 26 -6.60 3.76 14.03
C GLU A 26 -6.05 5.14 13.71
N LYS A 27 -6.82 6.20 13.95
CA LYS A 27 -6.35 7.60 13.81
C LYS A 27 -5.12 7.88 14.66
N ILE A 28 -5.12 7.43 15.92
CA ILE A 28 -3.95 7.56 16.81
C ILE A 28 -2.75 6.75 16.27
N ALA A 29 -2.98 5.55 15.77
CA ALA A 29 -1.91 4.72 15.21
C ALA A 29 -1.29 5.36 13.96
N ILE A 30 -2.12 5.86 13.04
CA ILE A 30 -1.69 6.60 11.85
C ILE A 30 -0.92 7.86 12.26
N ALA A 31 -1.46 8.66 13.18
CA ALA A 31 -0.82 9.91 13.64
C ALA A 31 0.58 9.67 14.23
N LYS A 32 0.75 8.62 15.04
CA LYS A 32 2.06 8.22 15.58
C LYS A 32 3.04 7.77 14.51
N GLN A 33 2.55 7.03 13.51
CA GLN A 33 3.40 6.61 12.40
C GLN A 33 3.80 7.80 11.52
N LEU A 34 2.90 8.76 11.28
CA LEU A 34 3.21 10.00 10.59
C LEU A 34 4.25 10.84 11.35
N GLU A 35 4.15 10.94 12.69
CA GLU A 35 5.19 11.58 13.50
C GLU A 35 6.54 10.86 13.35
N LYS A 36 6.57 9.53 13.31
CA LYS A 36 7.77 8.75 13.07
C LYS A 36 8.33 8.94 11.65
N TRP A 37 7.46 9.08 10.67
CA TRP A 37 7.82 9.39 9.28
C TRP A 37 8.41 10.80 9.12
N GLY A 38 8.26 11.67 10.14
CA GLY A 38 8.84 13.00 10.18
C GLY A 38 7.93 14.10 9.66
N ILE A 39 6.61 13.88 9.63
CA ILE A 39 5.64 14.90 9.20
C ILE A 39 5.71 16.14 10.11
N SER A 40 5.61 17.33 9.53
CA SER A 40 5.67 18.60 10.28
C SER A 40 4.37 18.91 11.00
N ALA A 41 3.23 18.64 10.35
CA ALA A 41 1.90 18.86 10.90
C ALA A 41 0.92 17.79 10.39
N ILE A 42 -0.15 17.53 11.18
CA ILE A 42 -1.25 16.62 10.83
C ILE A 42 -2.56 17.36 10.97
N GLU A 43 -3.38 17.37 9.94
CA GLU A 43 -4.77 17.81 10.03
C GLU A 43 -5.62 16.66 10.56
N ALA A 44 -5.85 16.68 11.86
CA ALA A 44 -6.38 15.54 12.61
C ALA A 44 -7.90 15.33 12.42
N GLY A 45 -8.61 16.33 11.90
CA GLY A 45 -10.05 16.26 11.67
C GLY A 45 -10.74 17.61 11.65
N PHE A 46 -12.08 17.55 11.66
CA PHE A 46 -12.97 18.72 11.72
C PHE A 46 -13.80 18.70 13.01
N PRO A 47 -13.31 19.28 14.12
CA PRO A 47 -13.93 19.16 15.44
C PRO A 47 -15.40 19.59 15.50
N ALA A 48 -15.80 20.58 14.71
CA ALA A 48 -17.18 21.06 14.67
C ALA A 48 -18.14 20.15 13.88
N ALA A 49 -17.64 19.16 13.14
CA ALA A 49 -18.47 18.29 12.31
C ALA A 49 -19.27 17.26 13.12
N SER A 50 -18.66 16.68 14.15
CA SER A 50 -19.31 15.68 15.02
C SER A 50 -18.58 15.53 16.36
N PRO A 51 -19.25 14.97 17.40
CA PRO A 51 -18.60 14.65 18.67
C PRO A 51 -17.44 13.66 18.52
N ASP A 52 -17.53 12.71 17.60
CA ASP A 52 -16.46 11.72 17.33
C ASP A 52 -15.25 12.38 16.71
N SER A 53 -15.45 13.30 15.75
CA SER A 53 -14.36 14.08 15.16
C SER A 53 -13.69 14.98 16.20
N PHE A 54 -14.46 15.61 17.08
CA PHE A 54 -13.92 16.37 18.20
C PHE A 54 -13.04 15.52 19.10
N THR A 55 -13.56 14.36 19.52
CA THR A 55 -12.84 13.42 20.39
C THR A 55 -11.58 12.89 19.73
N ALA A 56 -11.63 12.55 18.44
CA ALA A 56 -10.48 12.06 17.70
C ALA A 56 -9.34 13.10 17.67
N VAL A 57 -9.65 14.36 17.36
CA VAL A 57 -8.68 15.46 17.37
C VAL A 57 -8.07 15.65 18.77
N GLN A 58 -8.92 15.60 19.82
CA GLN A 58 -8.47 15.72 21.21
C GLN A 58 -7.51 14.60 21.61
N GLU A 59 -7.82 13.35 21.26
CA GLU A 59 -6.98 12.20 21.61
C GLU A 59 -5.66 12.19 20.83
N ILE A 60 -5.66 12.64 19.56
CA ILE A 60 -4.42 12.83 18.77
C ILE A 60 -3.56 13.93 19.40
N ALA A 61 -4.17 15.04 19.80
CA ALA A 61 -3.48 16.17 20.43
C ALA A 61 -2.71 15.76 21.70
N LYS A 62 -3.21 14.80 22.47
CA LYS A 62 -2.56 14.31 23.70
C LYS A 62 -1.33 13.44 23.45
N VAL A 63 -1.25 12.77 22.31
CA VAL A 63 -0.23 11.74 22.07
C VAL A 63 0.95 12.20 21.21
N LEU A 64 0.77 13.24 20.39
CA LEU A 64 1.84 13.78 19.54
C LEU A 64 2.73 14.73 20.33
N THR A 65 4.04 14.60 20.13
CA THR A 65 5.03 15.34 20.92
C THR A 65 5.99 16.20 20.09
N LYS A 66 6.10 15.93 18.81
CA LYS A 66 7.01 16.61 17.89
C LYS A 66 6.28 17.27 16.72
N THR A 67 5.16 16.69 16.31
CA THR A 67 4.35 17.12 15.17
C THR A 67 3.25 18.09 15.61
N ALA A 68 3.01 19.14 14.83
CA ALA A 68 1.88 20.04 15.06
C ALA A 68 0.55 19.34 14.75
N VAL A 69 -0.49 19.68 15.51
CA VAL A 69 -1.84 19.17 15.31
C VAL A 69 -2.75 20.29 14.86
N THR A 70 -3.36 20.12 13.71
CA THR A 70 -4.22 21.11 13.06
C THR A 70 -5.67 20.63 13.11
N GLY A 71 -6.59 21.52 13.44
CA GLY A 71 -8.03 21.31 13.32
C GLY A 71 -8.61 22.19 12.21
N LEU A 72 -9.46 21.61 11.36
CA LEU A 72 -10.16 22.35 10.30
C LEU A 72 -11.35 23.12 10.87
N ALA A 73 -11.54 24.37 10.44
CA ALA A 73 -12.65 25.23 10.81
C ALA A 73 -13.20 25.99 9.60
N ARG A 74 -14.49 26.00 9.40
CA ARG A 74 -15.11 26.99 8.53
C ARG A 74 -14.85 28.40 9.09
N SER A 75 -14.96 29.39 8.23
CA SER A 75 -14.86 30.81 8.63
C SER A 75 -16.09 31.23 9.47
N VAL A 76 -16.23 30.63 10.66
CA VAL A 76 -17.24 30.94 11.69
C VAL A 76 -16.67 30.70 13.09
N LYS A 77 -17.05 31.56 14.07
CA LYS A 77 -16.49 31.51 15.43
C LYS A 77 -16.69 30.18 16.15
N SER A 78 -17.86 29.57 16.00
CA SER A 78 -18.17 28.29 16.67
C SER A 78 -17.23 27.15 16.26
N ASP A 79 -16.81 27.11 14.99
CA ASP A 79 -15.90 26.09 14.50
C ASP A 79 -14.46 26.32 15.03
N ILE A 80 -14.04 27.60 15.07
CA ILE A 80 -12.75 28.00 15.63
C ILE A 80 -12.70 27.69 17.14
N ASP A 81 -13.81 27.93 17.87
CA ASP A 81 -13.94 27.57 19.29
C ASP A 81 -13.85 26.06 19.50
N ALA A 82 -14.54 25.27 18.65
CA ALA A 82 -14.45 23.81 18.72
C ALA A 82 -13.00 23.31 18.49
N CYS A 83 -12.27 23.89 17.51
CA CYS A 83 -10.85 23.58 17.31
C CYS A 83 -10.02 23.94 18.54
N TYR A 84 -10.24 25.11 19.11
CA TYR A 84 -9.50 25.55 20.30
C TYR A 84 -9.69 24.61 21.49
N GLU A 85 -10.92 24.20 21.78
CA GLU A 85 -11.21 23.26 22.87
C GLU A 85 -10.65 21.85 22.60
N ALA A 86 -10.71 21.37 21.35
CA ALA A 86 -10.18 20.06 20.98
C ALA A 86 -8.63 20.02 21.04
N LEU A 87 -7.97 21.14 20.75
CA LEU A 87 -6.52 21.22 20.63
C LEU A 87 -5.82 21.78 21.89
N LYS A 88 -6.53 22.07 22.98
CA LYS A 88 -5.97 22.69 24.18
C LYS A 88 -4.83 21.90 24.83
N ASP A 89 -4.81 20.58 24.65
CA ASP A 89 -3.78 19.68 25.18
C ASP A 89 -2.66 19.40 24.17
N ALA A 90 -2.73 19.95 22.95
CA ALA A 90 -1.70 19.79 21.94
C ALA A 90 -0.45 20.61 22.31
N LYS A 91 0.72 20.04 22.07
CA LYS A 91 1.99 20.73 22.28
C LYS A 91 2.22 21.86 21.26
N TYR A 92 1.78 21.65 20.04
CA TYR A 92 1.88 22.60 18.93
C TYR A 92 0.53 22.69 18.20
N PRO A 93 -0.48 23.41 18.80
CA PRO A 93 -1.79 23.52 18.21
C PRO A 93 -1.80 24.50 17.04
N GLN A 94 -2.48 24.14 15.96
CA GLN A 94 -2.71 24.98 14.78
C GLN A 94 -4.20 24.94 14.41
N VAL A 95 -4.70 26.01 13.80
CA VAL A 95 -6.05 26.02 13.24
C VAL A 95 -5.99 26.35 11.76
N HIS A 96 -6.74 25.60 10.97
CA HIS A 96 -6.90 25.81 9.54
C HIS A 96 -8.30 26.36 9.25
N VAL A 97 -8.38 27.64 8.88
CA VAL A 97 -9.64 28.35 8.59
C VAL A 97 -9.83 28.45 7.09
N PHE A 98 -10.99 28.12 6.58
CA PHE A 98 -11.28 28.19 5.15
C PHE A 98 -12.60 28.88 4.83
N ILE A 99 -12.68 29.48 3.63
CA ILE A 99 -13.89 29.97 3.00
C ILE A 99 -13.72 29.91 1.48
N ALA A 100 -14.78 29.53 0.75
CA ALA A 100 -14.72 29.46 -0.69
C ALA A 100 -14.71 30.84 -1.34
N THR A 101 -13.94 31.00 -2.43
CA THR A 101 -13.70 32.31 -3.05
C THR A 101 -13.99 32.37 -4.54
N SER A 102 -14.12 31.24 -5.23
CA SER A 102 -14.42 31.22 -6.68
C SER A 102 -15.81 31.76 -7.01
N PRO A 103 -16.05 32.27 -8.22
CA PRO A 103 -17.35 32.80 -8.65
C PRO A 103 -18.49 31.81 -8.43
N ILE A 104 -18.28 30.55 -8.83
CA ILE A 104 -19.29 29.51 -8.72
C ILE A 104 -19.65 29.20 -7.26
N HIS A 105 -18.66 29.20 -6.36
CA HIS A 105 -18.93 28.96 -4.93
C HIS A 105 -19.55 30.18 -4.24
N ARG A 106 -19.13 31.41 -4.61
CA ARG A 106 -19.76 32.62 -4.06
C ARG A 106 -21.23 32.70 -4.44
N GLU A 107 -21.57 32.36 -5.70
CA GLU A 107 -22.94 32.44 -6.22
C GLU A 107 -23.83 31.30 -5.67
N PHE A 108 -23.42 30.04 -5.84
CA PHE A 108 -24.31 28.88 -5.62
C PHE A 108 -24.16 28.24 -4.24
N LYS A 109 -22.99 28.33 -3.59
CA LYS A 109 -22.74 27.70 -2.28
C LYS A 109 -22.92 28.68 -1.13
N LEU A 110 -22.35 29.87 -1.22
CA LEU A 110 -22.31 30.82 -0.13
C LEU A 110 -23.34 31.95 -0.25
N ASN A 111 -23.76 32.27 -1.45
CA ASN A 111 -24.61 33.42 -1.78
C ASN A 111 -24.05 34.73 -1.16
N LYS A 112 -22.76 35.01 -1.43
CA LYS A 112 -21.99 36.14 -0.88
C LYS A 112 -21.29 36.94 -1.97
N THR A 113 -21.19 38.26 -1.73
CA THR A 113 -20.36 39.16 -2.55
C THR A 113 -18.87 39.02 -2.21
N LYS A 114 -17.99 39.60 -3.04
CA LYS A 114 -16.55 39.66 -2.77
C LYS A 114 -16.26 40.40 -1.47
N GLU A 115 -16.94 41.51 -1.23
CA GLU A 115 -16.81 42.33 -0.03
C GLU A 115 -17.18 41.56 1.25
N GLU A 116 -18.30 40.82 1.21
CA GLU A 116 -18.74 39.99 2.32
C GLU A 116 -17.77 38.83 2.62
N ILE A 117 -17.09 38.29 1.58
CA ILE A 117 -16.04 37.29 1.74
C ILE A 117 -14.82 37.92 2.44
N LEU A 118 -14.35 39.08 1.98
CA LEU A 118 -13.20 39.77 2.58
C LEU A 118 -13.47 40.14 4.04
N GLU A 119 -14.69 40.62 4.37
CA GLU A 119 -15.06 40.93 5.76
C GLU A 119 -15.07 39.67 6.65
N ALA A 120 -15.63 38.57 6.15
CA ALA A 120 -15.63 37.29 6.86
C ALA A 120 -14.19 36.78 7.10
N ILE A 121 -13.30 36.88 6.13
CA ILE A 121 -11.89 36.51 6.27
C ILE A 121 -11.24 37.36 7.38
N LYS A 122 -11.37 38.68 7.30
CA LYS A 122 -10.81 39.59 8.27
C LYS A 122 -11.29 39.28 9.70
N GLU A 123 -12.62 39.11 9.88
CA GLU A 123 -13.21 38.82 11.18
C GLU A 123 -12.71 37.47 11.73
N HIS A 124 -12.84 36.40 10.96
CA HIS A 124 -12.62 35.05 11.49
C HIS A 124 -11.14 34.66 11.58
N VAL A 125 -10.29 35.12 10.65
CA VAL A 125 -8.83 34.93 10.77
C VAL A 125 -8.28 35.71 11.96
N SER A 126 -8.71 36.96 12.17
CA SER A 126 -8.32 37.74 13.37
C SER A 126 -8.81 37.06 14.65
N TYR A 127 -10.01 36.51 14.65
CA TYR A 127 -10.54 35.76 15.79
C TYR A 127 -9.74 34.48 16.05
N ALA A 128 -9.41 33.72 15.01
CA ALA A 128 -8.56 32.54 15.12
C ALA A 128 -7.18 32.92 15.68
N ARG A 129 -6.58 34.02 15.18
CA ARG A 129 -5.28 34.52 15.65
C ARG A 129 -5.29 34.94 17.12
N SER A 130 -6.44 35.37 17.64
CA SER A 130 -6.57 35.69 19.08
C SER A 130 -6.52 34.45 19.98
N LYS A 131 -6.73 33.24 19.44
CA LYS A 131 -6.74 31.96 20.15
C LYS A 131 -5.54 31.07 19.84
N PHE A 132 -5.00 31.14 18.63
CA PHE A 132 -3.89 30.32 18.16
C PHE A 132 -2.69 31.18 17.76
N GLU A 133 -1.49 30.70 18.08
CA GLU A 133 -0.28 31.31 17.62
C GLU A 133 -0.05 31.08 16.12
N VAL A 134 -0.47 29.92 15.60
CA VAL A 134 -0.36 29.54 14.20
C VAL A 134 -1.76 29.39 13.59
N VAL A 135 -2.02 30.21 12.57
CA VAL A 135 -3.27 30.17 11.80
C VAL A 135 -2.93 29.94 10.33
N GLU A 136 -3.52 28.91 9.78
CA GLU A 136 -3.54 28.63 8.36
C GLU A 136 -4.86 29.10 7.75
N PHE A 137 -4.80 29.65 6.55
CA PHE A 137 -5.97 30.10 5.82
C PHE A 137 -5.99 29.54 4.40
N SER A 138 -7.17 29.00 4.00
CA SER A 138 -7.43 28.51 2.65
C SER A 138 -8.57 29.27 1.96
N PRO A 139 -8.32 29.90 0.81
CA PRO A 139 -9.36 30.29 -0.14
C PRO A 139 -9.83 29.06 -0.91
N GLU A 140 -10.85 28.34 -0.42
CA GLU A 140 -11.36 27.15 -1.12
C GLU A 140 -11.67 27.47 -2.58
N ASP A 141 -11.26 26.57 -3.49
CA ASP A 141 -11.37 26.71 -4.93
C ASP A 141 -10.54 27.90 -5.48
N ALA A 142 -9.34 28.05 -4.94
CA ALA A 142 -8.42 29.16 -5.27
C ALA A 142 -8.05 29.19 -6.76
N THR A 143 -7.88 28.03 -7.39
CA THR A 143 -7.45 27.93 -8.79
C THR A 143 -8.51 28.39 -9.80
N ARG A 144 -9.79 28.41 -9.41
CA ARG A 144 -10.89 28.97 -10.19
C ARG A 144 -11.35 30.36 -9.73
N THR A 145 -10.66 30.92 -8.73
CA THR A 145 -10.87 32.30 -8.25
C THR A 145 -10.14 33.27 -9.19
N GLU A 146 -10.75 34.42 -9.49
CA GLU A 146 -10.13 35.48 -10.29
C GLU A 146 -8.81 35.92 -9.60
N LEU A 147 -7.70 35.95 -10.32
CA LEU A 147 -6.37 36.13 -9.76
C LEU A 147 -6.22 37.44 -8.95
N ASP A 148 -6.80 38.53 -9.44
CA ASP A 148 -6.80 39.83 -8.73
C ASP A 148 -7.61 39.77 -7.42
N PHE A 149 -8.69 39.00 -7.41
CA PHE A 149 -9.47 38.78 -6.19
C PHE A 149 -8.77 37.82 -5.24
N LEU A 150 -8.14 36.77 -5.75
CA LEU A 150 -7.32 35.87 -4.95
C LEU A 150 -6.19 36.61 -4.22
N LEU A 151 -5.54 37.55 -4.88
CA LEU A 151 -4.54 38.41 -4.24
C LEU A 151 -5.15 39.24 -3.08
N GLN A 152 -6.33 39.84 -3.27
CA GLN A 152 -7.02 40.59 -2.22
C GLN A 152 -7.40 39.69 -1.04
N VAL A 153 -7.88 38.47 -1.31
CA VAL A 153 -8.24 37.46 -0.31
C VAL A 153 -7.00 37.08 0.52
N VAL A 154 -5.92 36.74 -0.14
CA VAL A 154 -4.67 36.34 0.53
C VAL A 154 -4.10 37.52 1.34
N GLN A 155 -4.06 38.72 0.77
CA GLN A 155 -3.62 39.92 1.49
C GLN A 155 -4.45 40.17 2.75
N THR A 156 -5.79 40.05 2.64
CA THR A 156 -6.71 40.21 3.79
C THR A 156 -6.43 39.18 4.90
N ALA A 157 -6.20 37.93 4.52
CA ALA A 157 -5.88 36.86 5.48
C ALA A 157 -4.53 37.09 6.18
N VAL A 158 -3.51 37.52 5.41
CA VAL A 158 -2.18 37.87 5.94
C VAL A 158 -2.27 39.05 6.90
N ASP A 159 -2.99 40.11 6.53
CA ASP A 159 -3.18 41.31 7.38
C ASP A 159 -3.98 40.95 8.66
N ALA A 160 -4.91 39.99 8.57
CA ALA A 160 -5.68 39.49 9.71
C ALA A 160 -4.89 38.55 10.65
N GLY A 161 -3.70 38.11 10.24
CA GLY A 161 -2.77 37.35 11.09
C GLY A 161 -2.49 35.92 10.68
N ALA A 162 -2.94 35.45 9.52
CA ALA A 162 -2.53 34.16 8.99
C ALA A 162 -1.02 34.07 8.81
N SER A 163 -0.42 32.92 9.15
CA SER A 163 1.01 32.63 9.01
C SER A 163 1.24 31.63 7.87
N TYR A 164 0.25 30.81 7.57
CA TYR A 164 0.25 29.87 6.48
C TYR A 164 -0.89 30.20 5.52
N ILE A 165 -0.60 30.16 4.23
CA ILE A 165 -1.56 30.38 3.16
C ILE A 165 -1.56 29.14 2.28
N ASN A 166 -2.62 28.37 2.38
CA ASN A 166 -2.88 27.25 1.52
C ASN A 166 -3.59 27.71 0.25
N ILE A 167 -3.21 27.18 -0.89
CA ILE A 167 -3.80 27.49 -2.21
C ILE A 167 -4.39 26.19 -2.78
N PRO A 168 -5.70 25.89 -2.51
CA PRO A 168 -6.26 24.61 -2.92
C PRO A 168 -6.68 24.61 -4.41
N ASP A 169 -6.21 23.58 -5.12
CA ASP A 169 -6.74 23.13 -6.39
C ASP A 169 -7.85 22.10 -6.13
N THR A 170 -8.97 22.61 -5.64
CA THR A 170 -10.08 21.85 -5.05
C THR A 170 -10.69 20.80 -5.97
N VAL A 171 -10.63 21.00 -7.27
CA VAL A 171 -11.20 20.10 -8.29
C VAL A 171 -10.13 19.54 -9.24
N GLY A 172 -8.85 19.65 -8.90
CA GLY A 172 -7.75 19.12 -9.71
C GLY A 172 -7.72 19.68 -11.13
N PHE A 173 -7.94 20.98 -11.26
CA PHE A 173 -8.22 21.67 -12.53
C PHE A 173 -6.97 22.18 -13.25
N THR A 174 -5.93 22.56 -12.50
CA THR A 174 -4.77 23.25 -13.04
C THR A 174 -3.69 22.33 -13.59
N THR A 175 -2.90 22.86 -14.51
CA THR A 175 -1.63 22.27 -14.95
C THR A 175 -0.46 22.75 -14.07
N PRO A 176 0.68 22.05 -14.04
CA PRO A 176 1.82 22.45 -13.20
C PRO A 176 2.34 23.87 -13.49
N ALA A 177 2.35 24.28 -14.75
CA ALA A 177 2.81 25.62 -15.13
C ALA A 177 1.87 26.73 -14.61
N GLU A 178 0.55 26.54 -14.75
CA GLU A 178 -0.47 27.46 -14.25
C GLU A 178 -0.42 27.55 -12.72
N TYR A 179 -0.36 26.40 -12.06
CA TYR A 179 -0.36 26.35 -10.61
C TYR A 179 0.90 26.99 -10.01
N GLY A 180 2.08 26.67 -10.53
CA GLY A 180 3.33 27.31 -10.14
C GLY A 180 3.32 28.83 -10.37
N ALA A 181 2.69 29.31 -11.45
CA ALA A 181 2.56 30.75 -11.73
C ALA A 181 1.69 31.47 -10.69
N ILE A 182 0.63 30.82 -10.17
CA ILE A 182 -0.20 31.37 -9.08
C ILE A 182 0.66 31.60 -7.84
N PHE A 183 1.46 30.62 -7.42
CA PHE A 183 2.36 30.75 -6.27
C PHE A 183 3.34 31.90 -6.44
N LYS A 184 4.03 31.92 -7.59
CA LYS A 184 4.96 33.00 -7.89
C LYS A 184 4.28 34.37 -7.83
N TYR A 185 3.10 34.50 -8.44
CA TYR A 185 2.36 35.75 -8.44
C TYR A 185 1.99 36.22 -7.04
N LEU A 186 1.45 35.34 -6.20
CA LEU A 186 1.05 35.69 -4.83
C LEU A 186 2.26 36.06 -3.96
N ILE A 187 3.35 35.30 -4.03
CA ILE A 187 4.57 35.56 -3.29
C ILE A 187 5.19 36.91 -3.68
N ASP A 188 5.18 37.25 -4.97
CA ASP A 188 5.74 38.50 -5.48
C ASP A 188 4.87 39.73 -5.14
N HIS A 189 3.55 39.58 -4.94
CA HIS A 189 2.63 40.72 -4.82
C HIS A 189 2.02 40.93 -3.41
N VAL A 190 1.96 39.90 -2.57
CA VAL A 190 1.48 40.03 -1.19
C VAL A 190 2.50 40.86 -0.39
N LYS A 191 2.00 41.89 0.26
CA LYS A 191 2.83 42.83 1.04
C LYS A 191 2.80 42.44 2.52
N THR A 192 3.94 42.16 3.10
CA THR A 192 4.07 41.80 4.50
C THR A 192 5.50 42.00 4.98
N ASP A 193 5.69 42.29 6.27
CA ASP A 193 6.97 42.30 6.97
C ASP A 193 7.22 41.00 7.76
N ARG A 194 6.25 40.07 7.73
CA ARG A 194 6.32 38.74 8.38
C ARG A 194 6.64 37.66 7.37
N GLU A 195 7.26 36.60 7.83
CA GLU A 195 7.39 35.38 7.06
C GLU A 195 6.01 34.72 6.89
N ILE A 196 5.63 34.42 5.66
CA ILE A 196 4.41 33.69 5.30
C ILE A 196 4.81 32.42 4.55
N ILE A 197 4.31 31.30 5.02
CA ILE A 197 4.53 30.00 4.38
C ILE A 197 3.33 29.71 3.46
N TYR A 198 3.63 29.54 2.17
CA TYR A 198 2.62 29.13 1.18
C TYR A 198 2.63 27.62 1.04
N SER A 199 1.44 27.02 0.89
CA SER A 199 1.21 25.59 0.84
C SER A 199 0.33 25.21 -0.36
N PRO A 200 0.74 24.29 -1.26
CA PRO A 200 -0.16 23.66 -2.22
C PRO A 200 -1.02 22.61 -1.54
N HIS A 201 -2.28 22.53 -1.97
CA HIS A 201 -3.21 21.45 -1.71
C HIS A 201 -3.88 21.07 -3.03
N CYS A 202 -3.60 19.88 -3.55
CA CYS A 202 -4.03 19.49 -4.89
C CYS A 202 -4.83 18.21 -4.89
N HIS A 203 -6.03 18.26 -5.50
CA HIS A 203 -6.76 17.05 -5.88
C HIS A 203 -6.26 16.50 -7.22
N ASP A 204 -6.47 15.21 -7.46
CA ASP A 204 -5.83 14.46 -8.54
C ASP A 204 -6.76 14.13 -9.73
N ASP A 205 -7.83 14.91 -9.92
CA ASP A 205 -8.85 14.64 -10.93
C ASP A 205 -8.29 14.53 -12.36
N LEU A 206 -7.23 15.26 -12.67
CA LEU A 206 -6.50 15.17 -13.95
C LEU A 206 -5.17 14.41 -13.85
N GLY A 207 -4.86 13.76 -12.73
CA GLY A 207 -3.62 13.02 -12.54
C GLY A 207 -2.38 13.92 -12.40
N MET A 208 -2.53 15.15 -11.91
CA MET A 208 -1.45 16.16 -11.85
C MET A 208 -1.14 16.63 -10.43
N ALA A 209 -1.78 16.09 -9.40
CA ALA A 209 -1.68 16.61 -8.03
C ALA A 209 -0.23 16.67 -7.52
N VAL A 210 0.54 15.60 -7.69
CA VAL A 210 1.96 15.55 -7.31
C VAL A 210 2.79 16.53 -8.14
N ALA A 211 2.57 16.60 -9.44
CA ALA A 211 3.28 17.51 -10.35
C ALA A 211 2.97 18.98 -10.03
N ASN A 212 1.71 19.31 -9.71
CA ASN A 212 1.29 20.64 -9.28
C ASN A 212 1.96 21.02 -7.95
N SER A 213 1.98 20.12 -6.96
CA SER A 213 2.63 20.34 -5.67
C SER A 213 4.12 20.61 -5.83
N LEU A 214 4.81 19.84 -6.67
CA LEU A 214 6.23 20.05 -7.00
C LEU A 214 6.47 21.38 -7.73
N ALA A 215 5.57 21.79 -8.63
CA ALA A 215 5.63 23.08 -9.31
C ALA A 215 5.47 24.24 -8.33
N ALA A 216 4.58 24.12 -7.34
CA ALA A 216 4.43 25.11 -6.27
C ALA A 216 5.71 25.23 -5.42
N VAL A 217 6.32 24.11 -5.03
CA VAL A 217 7.60 24.08 -4.30
C VAL A 217 8.68 24.78 -5.11
N LYS A 218 8.79 24.52 -6.41
CA LYS A 218 9.75 25.16 -7.29
C LYS A 218 9.55 26.67 -7.37
N ASN A 219 8.32 27.15 -7.21
CA ASN A 219 7.94 28.56 -7.25
C ASN A 219 7.80 29.20 -5.87
N GLY A 220 8.33 28.59 -4.81
CA GLY A 220 8.49 29.23 -3.52
C GLY A 220 7.60 28.69 -2.38
N ALA A 221 6.73 27.72 -2.62
CA ALA A 221 5.96 27.10 -1.53
C ALA A 221 6.88 26.49 -0.47
N GLY A 222 6.59 26.78 0.80
CA GLY A 222 7.39 26.34 1.96
C GLY A 222 6.80 25.14 2.70
N ARG A 223 5.59 24.71 2.36
CA ARG A 223 4.93 23.52 2.86
C ARG A 223 4.29 22.77 1.69
N VAL A 224 4.03 21.47 1.82
CA VAL A 224 3.18 20.69 0.91
C VAL A 224 2.10 20.00 1.74
N GLU A 225 0.87 20.02 1.25
CA GLU A 225 -0.26 19.29 1.81
C GLU A 225 -0.67 18.14 0.88
N GLY A 226 -1.16 17.08 1.48
CA GLY A 226 -1.66 15.93 0.77
C GLY A 226 -1.96 14.77 1.71
N THR A 227 -2.09 13.59 1.16
CA THR A 227 -2.40 12.38 1.92
C THR A 227 -1.43 11.26 1.61
N ILE A 228 -1.27 10.34 2.52
CA ILE A 228 -0.55 9.10 2.24
C ILE A 228 -1.36 8.29 1.21
N ASN A 229 -0.68 7.74 0.24
CA ASN A 229 -1.23 6.99 -0.90
C ASN A 229 -2.14 7.82 -1.82
N GLY A 230 -2.27 9.12 -1.59
CA GLY A 230 -3.13 9.99 -2.39
C GLY A 230 -4.62 9.75 -2.16
N ILE A 231 -5.05 9.16 -1.03
CA ILE A 231 -6.47 8.95 -0.73
C ILE A 231 -7.24 10.27 -0.58
N GLY A 232 -8.55 10.26 -0.80
CA GLY A 232 -9.40 11.44 -0.70
C GLY A 232 -10.65 11.34 -1.57
N GLU A 233 -11.42 12.42 -1.63
CA GLU A 233 -12.60 12.47 -2.49
C GLU A 233 -12.24 12.29 -3.98
N ARG A 234 -13.15 11.73 -4.75
CA ARG A 234 -13.06 11.51 -6.20
C ARG A 234 -11.80 10.73 -6.60
N ALA A 235 -10.80 11.40 -7.21
CA ALA A 235 -9.52 10.79 -7.60
C ALA A 235 -8.43 10.90 -6.51
N GLY A 236 -8.76 11.54 -5.37
CA GLY A 236 -7.85 11.68 -4.24
C GLY A 236 -7.02 12.97 -4.27
N ASN A 237 -5.96 12.97 -3.49
CA ASN A 237 -5.06 14.09 -3.24
C ASN A 237 -3.65 13.83 -3.81
N ALA A 238 -2.77 14.82 -3.69
CA ALA A 238 -1.34 14.62 -3.89
C ALA A 238 -0.81 13.57 -2.90
N ALA A 239 -0.15 12.53 -3.41
CA ALA A 239 0.50 11.50 -2.61
C ALA A 239 1.79 12.05 -1.99
N LEU A 240 1.80 12.23 -0.65
CA LEU A 240 2.92 12.86 0.05
C LEU A 240 4.21 12.06 -0.07
N GLU A 241 4.13 10.73 -0.09
CA GLU A 241 5.29 9.86 -0.29
C GLU A 241 5.96 10.10 -1.64
N GLU A 242 5.19 10.34 -2.69
CA GLU A 242 5.71 10.62 -4.03
C GLU A 242 6.39 12.00 -4.07
N VAL A 243 5.78 13.01 -3.43
CA VAL A 243 6.38 14.34 -3.34
C VAL A 243 7.68 14.29 -2.53
N ALA A 244 7.69 13.61 -1.38
CA ALA A 244 8.87 13.53 -0.51
C ALA A 244 10.05 12.85 -1.21
N VAL A 245 9.80 11.73 -1.89
CA VAL A 245 10.85 11.02 -2.64
C VAL A 245 11.32 11.84 -3.83
N ALA A 246 10.41 12.49 -4.58
CA ALA A 246 10.79 13.35 -5.70
C ALA A 246 11.69 14.53 -5.27
N LEU A 247 11.38 15.17 -4.14
CA LEU A 247 12.21 16.26 -3.62
C LEU A 247 13.60 15.78 -3.20
N ASN A 248 13.71 14.58 -2.63
CA ASN A 248 14.97 13.98 -2.25
C ASN A 248 15.81 13.57 -3.48
N ILE A 249 15.24 12.78 -4.40
CA ILE A 249 15.95 12.30 -5.59
C ILE A 249 16.38 13.44 -6.52
N ARG A 250 15.59 14.51 -6.57
CA ARG A 250 15.86 15.68 -7.41
C ARG A 250 16.26 16.90 -6.58
N GLU A 251 17.05 16.67 -5.52
CA GLU A 251 17.65 17.73 -4.70
C GLU A 251 18.44 18.74 -5.56
N ASP A 252 19.13 18.23 -6.60
CA ASP A 252 19.83 19.02 -7.60
C ASP A 252 18.96 20.09 -8.25
N TYR A 253 17.69 19.75 -8.50
CA TYR A 253 16.74 20.60 -9.18
C TYR A 253 15.92 21.49 -8.23
N PHE A 254 15.40 20.92 -7.14
CA PHE A 254 14.52 21.65 -6.22
C PHE A 254 15.30 22.49 -5.20
N GLN A 255 16.49 22.08 -4.80
CA GLN A 255 17.35 22.76 -3.82
C GLN A 255 16.66 23.02 -2.48
N VAL A 256 15.91 22.04 -1.99
CA VAL A 256 15.17 22.07 -0.74
C VAL A 256 15.53 20.89 0.16
N GLU A 257 15.28 21.06 1.46
CA GLU A 257 15.38 19.99 2.46
C GLU A 257 13.99 19.60 2.95
N SER A 258 13.75 18.31 3.10
CA SER A 258 12.52 17.72 3.64
C SER A 258 12.81 17.09 5.01
N PRO A 259 11.90 17.18 6.00
CA PRO A 259 12.04 16.50 7.29
C PRO A 259 11.70 15.02 7.24
N ILE A 260 11.22 14.52 6.11
CA ILE A 260 10.65 13.18 5.96
C ILE A 260 11.75 12.11 6.09
N VAL A 261 11.48 11.11 6.93
CA VAL A 261 12.32 9.93 7.17
C VAL A 261 11.95 8.88 6.15
N LEU A 262 12.57 8.91 4.97
CA LEU A 262 12.16 8.17 3.79
C LEU A 262 12.10 6.64 4.00
N ASN A 263 12.97 6.06 4.84
CA ASN A 263 12.95 4.62 5.13
C ASN A 263 11.75 4.16 5.98
N GLU A 264 10.89 5.07 6.44
CA GLU A 264 9.58 4.75 7.04
C GLU A 264 8.42 4.84 6.05
N THR A 265 8.69 5.15 4.78
CA THR A 265 7.65 5.41 3.76
C THR A 265 6.76 4.20 3.52
N ILE A 266 7.34 3.01 3.29
CA ILE A 266 6.56 1.78 3.07
C ILE A 266 5.70 1.45 4.30
N ASN A 267 6.28 1.50 5.50
CA ASN A 267 5.54 1.23 6.74
C ASN A 267 4.33 2.18 6.89
N THR A 268 4.50 3.45 6.53
CA THR A 268 3.44 4.47 6.61
C THR A 268 2.36 4.22 5.58
N SER A 269 2.74 3.94 4.33
CA SER A 269 1.83 3.63 3.23
C SER A 269 0.99 2.37 3.51
N GLU A 270 1.62 1.29 3.96
CA GLU A 270 0.95 0.03 4.29
C GLU A 270 -0.01 0.18 5.48
N LEU A 271 0.36 0.97 6.50
CA LEU A 271 -0.51 1.21 7.64
C LEU A 271 -1.79 1.94 7.22
N VAL A 272 -1.67 3.01 6.42
CA VAL A 272 -2.82 3.76 5.92
C VAL A 272 -3.67 2.89 4.98
N SER A 273 -3.05 2.13 4.08
CA SER A 273 -3.77 1.18 3.20
C SER A 273 -4.57 0.15 4.00
N ARG A 274 -3.96 -0.42 5.04
CA ARG A 274 -4.62 -1.42 5.91
C ARG A 274 -5.83 -0.86 6.62
N TYR A 275 -5.74 0.34 7.19
CA TYR A 275 -6.84 0.93 7.96
C TYR A 275 -7.91 1.57 7.08
N SER A 276 -7.53 2.14 5.94
CA SER A 276 -8.50 2.68 4.99
C SER A 276 -9.25 1.59 4.20
N GLY A 277 -8.69 0.38 4.11
CA GLY A 277 -9.20 -0.68 3.24
C GLY A 277 -8.98 -0.40 1.74
N ILE A 278 -8.23 0.65 1.39
CA ILE A 278 -7.88 0.98 0.00
C ILE A 278 -6.55 0.31 -0.34
N PRO A 279 -6.54 -0.68 -1.26
CA PRO A 279 -5.31 -1.38 -1.61
C PRO A 279 -4.37 -0.46 -2.41
N ILE A 280 -3.08 -0.62 -2.20
CA ILE A 280 -2.05 0.07 -2.98
C ILE A 280 -1.96 -0.61 -4.35
N PRO A 281 -2.20 0.10 -5.47
CA PRO A 281 -2.01 -0.47 -6.81
C PRO A 281 -0.56 -0.96 -6.99
N LYS A 282 -0.39 -2.16 -7.58
CA LYS A 282 0.96 -2.72 -7.78
C LYS A 282 1.91 -1.79 -8.55
N ASN A 283 1.38 -1.00 -9.47
CA ASN A 283 2.14 -0.03 -10.29
C ASN A 283 2.18 1.40 -9.71
N LYS A 284 1.74 1.62 -8.46
CA LYS A 284 1.84 2.94 -7.83
C LYS A 284 3.30 3.34 -7.68
N ALA A 285 3.61 4.58 -7.99
CA ALA A 285 4.96 5.11 -7.82
C ALA A 285 5.40 4.99 -6.35
N VAL A 286 6.68 4.75 -6.12
CA VAL A 286 7.34 4.70 -4.80
C VAL A 286 6.94 3.49 -3.94
N VAL A 287 5.65 3.23 -3.74
CA VAL A 287 5.14 2.26 -2.74
C VAL A 287 4.44 1.05 -3.35
N GLY A 288 4.21 1.04 -4.64
CA GLY A 288 3.57 -0.10 -5.32
C GLY A 288 4.48 -1.33 -5.37
N GLY A 289 3.92 -2.53 -5.28
CA GLY A 289 4.68 -3.78 -5.25
C GLY A 289 5.59 -4.00 -6.48
N ASN A 290 5.29 -3.33 -7.61
CA ASN A 290 6.12 -3.40 -8.82
C ASN A 290 7.16 -2.27 -8.92
N ALA A 291 7.20 -1.33 -7.96
CA ALA A 291 8.06 -0.14 -8.05
C ALA A 291 9.57 -0.47 -8.15
N PHE A 292 9.95 -1.66 -7.64
CA PHE A 292 11.34 -2.16 -7.62
C PHE A 292 11.47 -3.48 -8.37
N SER A 293 10.62 -3.73 -9.36
CA SER A 293 10.55 -5.00 -10.07
C SER A 293 10.86 -4.81 -11.54
N HIS A 294 11.74 -5.66 -12.07
CA HIS A 294 12.12 -5.68 -13.49
C HIS A 294 11.84 -7.06 -14.10
N GLU A 295 10.94 -7.14 -15.06
CA GLU A 295 10.63 -8.40 -15.75
C GLU A 295 11.45 -8.61 -17.03
N SER A 296 11.82 -7.52 -17.72
CA SER A 296 12.61 -7.59 -18.96
C SER A 296 14.02 -8.09 -18.67
N GLY A 297 14.47 -9.14 -19.36
CA GLY A 297 15.82 -9.69 -19.19
C GLY A 297 16.93 -8.68 -19.46
N ILE A 298 16.73 -7.70 -20.36
CA ILE A 298 17.69 -6.62 -20.63
C ILE A 298 17.80 -5.70 -19.42
N HIS A 299 16.67 -5.36 -18.78
CA HIS A 299 16.66 -4.53 -17.59
C HIS A 299 17.28 -5.27 -16.40
N GLN A 300 16.93 -6.54 -16.20
CA GLN A 300 17.50 -7.38 -15.14
C GLN A 300 19.04 -7.47 -15.27
N ASP A 301 19.57 -7.74 -16.46
CA ASP A 301 21.00 -7.76 -16.70
C ASP A 301 21.68 -6.40 -16.44
N GLY A 302 20.99 -5.30 -16.77
CA GLY A 302 21.45 -3.95 -16.47
C GLY A 302 21.53 -3.67 -14.96
N VAL A 303 20.45 -3.98 -14.23
CA VAL A 303 20.36 -3.78 -12.76
C VAL A 303 21.41 -4.62 -12.04
N LEU A 304 21.59 -5.89 -12.42
CA LEU A 304 22.61 -6.77 -11.83
C LEU A 304 24.05 -6.25 -12.02
N LYS A 305 24.31 -5.58 -13.13
CA LYS A 305 25.62 -4.94 -13.38
C LYS A 305 25.79 -3.63 -12.62
N ASN A 306 24.75 -2.82 -12.58
CA ASN A 306 24.69 -1.58 -11.82
C ASN A 306 23.21 -1.14 -11.69
N PRO A 307 22.63 -1.10 -10.47
CA PRO A 307 21.24 -0.68 -10.25
C PRO A 307 20.90 0.67 -10.87
N LEU A 308 21.83 1.63 -10.88
CA LEU A 308 21.64 2.96 -11.47
C LEU A 308 21.33 2.97 -12.97
N THR A 309 21.45 1.82 -13.67
CA THR A 309 21.07 1.72 -15.09
C THR A 309 19.57 1.90 -15.31
N TYR A 310 18.74 1.48 -14.33
CA TYR A 310 17.27 1.52 -14.43
C TYR A 310 16.58 1.95 -13.14
N GLU A 311 17.30 2.19 -12.05
CA GLU A 311 16.75 2.57 -10.77
C GLU A 311 17.26 3.95 -10.33
N ILE A 312 16.33 4.86 -10.03
CA ILE A 312 16.63 6.17 -9.42
C ILE A 312 16.29 6.18 -7.93
N ILE A 313 15.51 5.20 -7.46
CA ILE A 313 15.09 5.01 -6.07
C ILE A 313 15.58 3.63 -5.68
N THR A 314 16.36 3.53 -4.59
CA THR A 314 16.72 2.21 -4.05
C THR A 314 15.63 1.72 -3.10
N PRO A 315 15.38 0.41 -3.00
CA PRO A 315 14.41 -0.15 -2.07
C PRO A 315 14.64 0.27 -0.62
N GLU A 316 15.90 0.26 -0.18
CA GLU A 316 16.29 0.63 1.17
C GLU A 316 15.95 2.08 1.49
N LEU A 317 16.01 2.98 0.51
CA LEU A 317 15.67 4.39 0.68
C LEU A 317 14.25 4.56 1.22
N VAL A 318 13.32 3.74 0.79
CA VAL A 318 11.89 3.84 1.18
C VAL A 318 11.47 2.79 2.22
N GLY A 319 12.41 1.94 2.68
CA GLY A 319 12.20 0.97 3.75
C GLY A 319 11.81 -0.44 3.28
N VAL A 320 11.99 -0.76 2.00
CA VAL A 320 11.89 -2.15 1.50
C VAL A 320 13.15 -2.92 1.91
N LYS A 321 12.99 -4.10 2.51
CA LYS A 321 14.10 -4.85 3.08
C LYS A 321 14.94 -5.63 2.08
N SER A 322 14.42 -5.90 0.88
CA SER A 322 15.14 -6.59 -0.20
C SER A 322 14.52 -6.30 -1.54
N ASN A 323 15.34 -6.25 -2.61
CA ASN A 323 14.85 -6.30 -3.99
C ASN A 323 14.23 -7.67 -4.24
N SER A 324 12.97 -7.75 -4.62
CA SER A 324 12.46 -8.94 -5.27
C SER A 324 12.68 -8.79 -6.77
N LEU A 325 13.51 -9.63 -7.35
CA LEU A 325 13.53 -9.83 -8.80
C LEU A 325 12.43 -10.86 -9.10
N PRO A 326 11.20 -10.46 -9.41
CA PRO A 326 10.16 -11.41 -9.76
C PRO A 326 10.60 -12.11 -11.04
N LEU A 327 10.61 -13.44 -10.99
CA LEU A 327 10.88 -14.23 -12.17
C LEU A 327 9.59 -14.42 -12.96
N GLY A 328 9.68 -14.19 -14.27
CA GLY A 328 8.55 -14.32 -15.19
C GLY A 328 8.97 -14.78 -16.57
N LYS A 329 8.02 -14.78 -17.49
CA LYS A 329 8.22 -15.24 -18.88
C LYS A 329 9.40 -14.57 -19.60
N LEU A 330 9.67 -13.30 -19.32
CA LEU A 330 10.72 -12.51 -19.97
C LEU A 330 12.05 -12.56 -19.22
N SER A 331 12.11 -13.16 -18.03
CA SER A 331 13.35 -13.29 -17.25
C SER A 331 14.40 -14.09 -18.00
N GLY A 332 15.62 -13.55 -18.02
CA GLY A 332 16.79 -14.17 -18.59
C GLY A 332 17.40 -15.25 -17.69
N ARG A 333 18.32 -16.05 -18.24
CA ARG A 333 19.06 -17.09 -17.50
C ARG A 333 19.80 -16.51 -16.28
N HIS A 334 20.40 -15.33 -16.42
CA HIS A 334 21.19 -14.69 -15.35
C HIS A 334 20.30 -14.39 -14.13
N ALA A 335 19.13 -13.77 -14.32
CA ALA A 335 18.18 -13.52 -13.23
C ALA A 335 17.67 -14.81 -12.56
N PHE A 336 17.50 -15.88 -13.33
CA PHE A 336 17.11 -17.19 -12.78
C PHE A 336 18.22 -17.78 -11.89
N VAL A 337 19.48 -17.69 -12.34
CA VAL A 337 20.65 -18.15 -11.57
C VAL A 337 20.79 -17.33 -10.28
N GLU A 338 20.70 -16.01 -10.37
CA GLU A 338 20.76 -15.12 -9.18
C GLU A 338 19.68 -15.49 -8.18
N LYS A 339 18.46 -15.76 -8.64
CA LYS A 339 17.37 -16.19 -7.77
C LYS A 339 17.63 -17.54 -7.11
N LEU A 340 18.26 -18.46 -7.81
CA LEU A 340 18.70 -19.73 -7.21
C LEU A 340 19.71 -19.48 -6.09
N HIS A 341 20.70 -18.60 -6.31
CA HIS A 341 21.67 -18.20 -5.27
C HIS A 341 21.00 -17.53 -4.06
N GLU A 342 20.04 -16.60 -4.29
CA GLU A 342 19.27 -15.99 -3.20
C GLU A 342 18.51 -17.03 -2.36
N LEU A 343 18.06 -18.12 -3.00
CA LEU A 343 17.37 -19.22 -2.35
C LEU A 343 18.33 -20.25 -1.70
N GLY A 344 19.64 -20.01 -1.78
CA GLY A 344 20.67 -20.92 -1.27
C GLY A 344 20.84 -22.19 -2.12
N LEU A 345 20.52 -22.10 -3.43
CA LEU A 345 20.53 -23.23 -4.35
C LEU A 345 21.66 -23.04 -5.37
N ASP A 346 22.76 -23.72 -5.19
CA ASP A 346 23.93 -23.66 -6.08
C ASP A 346 23.97 -24.85 -7.04
N PHE A 347 24.14 -24.57 -8.35
CA PHE A 347 24.17 -25.57 -9.42
C PHE A 347 25.37 -25.39 -10.33
N THR A 348 25.80 -26.49 -10.95
CA THR A 348 26.81 -26.42 -12.02
C THR A 348 26.19 -25.82 -13.30
N GLU A 349 27.04 -25.29 -14.18
CA GLU A 349 26.61 -24.77 -15.50
C GLU A 349 25.84 -25.82 -16.33
N GLU A 350 26.17 -27.10 -16.19
CA GLU A 350 25.53 -28.22 -16.89
C GLU A 350 24.10 -28.46 -16.37
N ASP A 351 23.87 -28.27 -15.08
CA ASP A 351 22.55 -28.47 -14.43
C ASP A 351 21.61 -27.27 -14.63
N ILE A 352 22.15 -26.06 -14.73
CA ILE A 352 21.35 -24.84 -14.91
C ILE A 352 20.57 -24.85 -16.23
N GLN A 353 21.15 -25.36 -17.33
CA GLN A 353 20.49 -25.29 -18.63
C GLN A 353 19.15 -26.06 -18.67
N PRO A 354 19.05 -27.33 -18.20
CA PRO A 354 17.79 -28.04 -18.17
C PRO A 354 16.79 -27.43 -17.15
N LEU A 355 17.28 -26.92 -16.01
CA LEU A 355 16.44 -26.22 -15.02
C LEU A 355 15.85 -24.94 -15.61
N PHE A 356 16.65 -24.15 -16.33
CA PHE A 356 16.16 -22.93 -16.98
C PHE A 356 15.13 -23.24 -18.08
N ALA A 357 15.29 -24.32 -18.83
CA ALA A 357 14.29 -24.74 -19.80
C ALA A 357 12.95 -25.10 -19.14
N LYS A 358 12.98 -25.83 -18.01
CA LYS A 358 11.78 -26.13 -17.21
C LYS A 358 11.16 -24.85 -16.64
N PHE A 359 11.98 -23.92 -16.12
CA PHE A 359 11.52 -22.61 -15.64
C PHE A 359 10.80 -21.84 -16.74
N LYS A 360 11.32 -21.77 -17.96
CA LYS A 360 10.66 -21.10 -19.08
C LYS A 360 9.32 -21.74 -19.42
N SER A 361 9.22 -23.07 -19.40
CA SER A 361 7.97 -23.79 -19.61
C SER A 361 6.93 -23.52 -18.51
N LEU A 362 7.37 -23.36 -17.26
CA LEU A 362 6.52 -22.98 -16.13
C LEU A 362 6.05 -21.52 -16.28
N ALA A 363 6.96 -20.60 -16.60
CA ALA A 363 6.69 -19.18 -16.76
C ALA A 363 5.78 -18.87 -17.97
N ASP A 364 5.71 -19.75 -18.97
CA ASP A 364 4.73 -19.66 -20.06
C ASP A 364 3.29 -19.98 -19.61
N LYS A 365 3.15 -20.74 -18.52
CA LYS A 365 1.85 -21.23 -18.01
C LYS A 365 1.36 -20.49 -16.77
N LYS A 366 2.24 -19.78 -16.06
CA LYS A 366 1.93 -19.14 -14.78
C LYS A 366 2.30 -17.65 -14.84
N HIS A 367 1.39 -16.77 -14.41
CA HIS A 367 1.60 -15.31 -14.44
C HIS A 367 2.63 -14.80 -13.40
N GLU A 368 2.74 -15.48 -12.27
CA GLU A 368 3.66 -15.10 -11.19
C GLU A 368 4.39 -16.35 -10.70
N ILE A 369 5.72 -16.33 -10.75
CA ILE A 369 6.57 -17.42 -10.27
C ILE A 369 7.03 -17.07 -8.86
N THR A 370 6.66 -17.88 -7.89
CA THR A 370 7.03 -17.72 -6.49
C THR A 370 8.33 -18.45 -6.16
N ASP A 371 8.92 -18.12 -5.00
CA ASP A 371 10.10 -18.84 -4.48
C ASP A 371 9.78 -20.33 -4.27
N ALA A 372 8.55 -20.65 -3.85
CA ALA A 372 8.08 -22.03 -3.73
C ALA A 372 8.06 -22.75 -5.08
N ASP A 373 7.66 -22.07 -6.16
CA ASP A 373 7.68 -22.63 -7.51
C ASP A 373 9.10 -22.95 -7.99
N ILE A 374 10.06 -22.06 -7.69
CA ILE A 374 11.46 -22.28 -8.02
C ILE A 374 12.01 -23.47 -7.24
N ARG A 375 11.75 -23.56 -5.94
CA ARG A 375 12.12 -24.73 -5.13
C ARG A 375 11.50 -26.02 -5.66
N ALA A 376 10.20 -25.99 -6.00
CA ALA A 376 9.50 -27.12 -6.61
C ALA A 376 10.09 -27.53 -7.96
N LEU A 377 10.43 -26.55 -8.79
CA LEU A 377 11.05 -26.79 -10.10
C LEU A 377 12.42 -27.45 -9.96
N VAL A 378 13.23 -26.99 -8.99
CA VAL A 378 14.53 -27.59 -8.66
C VAL A 378 14.35 -28.98 -8.09
N ALA A 379 13.39 -29.16 -7.16
CA ALA A 379 13.05 -30.48 -6.60
C ALA A 379 12.51 -31.49 -7.63
N GLY A 380 12.23 -31.04 -8.85
CA GLY A 380 11.67 -31.91 -9.90
C GLY A 380 10.20 -32.26 -9.73
N THR A 381 9.49 -31.61 -8.79
CA THR A 381 8.25 -32.07 -8.16
C THR A 381 7.01 -31.20 -8.39
N ALA A 382 6.84 -30.60 -9.55
CA ALA A 382 5.47 -30.25 -9.94
C ALA A 382 4.85 -31.46 -10.70
N VAL A 383 4.56 -32.53 -9.99
CA VAL A 383 4.02 -33.75 -10.60
C VAL A 383 2.49 -33.68 -10.55
N GLU A 384 1.87 -33.61 -11.71
CA GLU A 384 0.40 -33.60 -11.83
C GLU A 384 -0.25 -34.98 -11.68
N ASN A 385 0.46 -36.06 -11.70
CA ASN A 385 -0.03 -37.43 -11.42
C ASN A 385 1.17 -38.35 -11.19
N PRO A 386 1.70 -38.49 -9.98
CA PRO A 386 2.73 -39.50 -9.71
C PRO A 386 2.14 -40.91 -9.89
N GLU A 387 2.91 -41.84 -10.43
CA GLU A 387 2.52 -43.23 -10.41
C GLU A 387 2.24 -43.67 -8.97
N GLY A 388 1.17 -44.42 -8.73
CA GLY A 388 0.78 -44.88 -7.39
C GLY A 388 -0.71 -44.77 -7.15
N PHE A 389 -1.11 -44.21 -6.00
CA PHE A 389 -2.53 -44.08 -5.65
C PHE A 389 -3.13 -42.79 -6.21
N HIS A 390 -4.36 -42.96 -6.76
CA HIS A 390 -5.12 -41.87 -7.37
C HIS A 390 -6.43 -41.65 -6.63
N PHE A 391 -6.92 -40.40 -6.65
CA PHE A 391 -8.24 -40.06 -6.15
C PHE A 391 -9.35 -40.79 -6.97
N ASP A 392 -10.30 -41.40 -6.27
CA ASP A 392 -11.46 -42.08 -6.89
C ASP A 392 -12.77 -41.36 -6.55
N ASP A 393 -13.13 -41.24 -5.25
CA ASP A 393 -14.38 -40.59 -4.81
C ASP A 393 -14.21 -39.84 -3.48
N LEU A 394 -15.10 -38.87 -3.24
CA LEU A 394 -15.17 -38.09 -2.01
C LEU A 394 -16.62 -37.95 -1.56
N ARG A 395 -16.91 -38.34 -0.31
CA ARG A 395 -18.17 -38.07 0.35
C ARG A 395 -17.98 -37.29 1.64
N LEU A 396 -18.78 -36.24 1.84
CA LEU A 396 -18.75 -35.40 3.04
C LEU A 396 -20.09 -35.48 3.76
N THR A 397 -20.04 -35.58 5.07
CA THR A 397 -21.23 -35.60 5.93
C THR A 397 -21.04 -34.63 7.08
N THR A 398 -21.96 -33.70 7.26
CA THR A 398 -21.99 -32.81 8.43
C THR A 398 -22.61 -33.56 9.59
N ASN A 399 -21.95 -33.61 10.72
CA ASN A 399 -22.39 -34.27 11.94
C ASN A 399 -23.27 -33.32 12.80
N GLU A 400 -23.97 -33.90 13.80
CA GLU A 400 -24.80 -33.11 14.73
C GLU A 400 -23.98 -32.12 15.59
N ASP A 401 -22.71 -32.39 15.79
CA ASP A 401 -21.74 -31.54 16.51
C ASP A 401 -21.04 -30.49 15.62
N GLU A 402 -21.60 -30.25 14.42
CA GLU A 402 -21.05 -29.34 13.39
C GLU A 402 -19.69 -29.76 12.81
N SER A 403 -19.10 -30.88 13.25
CA SER A 403 -17.89 -31.42 12.62
C SER A 403 -18.24 -32.05 11.25
N ILE A 404 -17.22 -32.14 10.40
CA ILE A 404 -17.34 -32.76 9.08
C ILE A 404 -16.66 -34.13 9.11
N THR A 405 -17.35 -35.15 8.60
CA THR A 405 -16.77 -36.44 8.31
C THR A 405 -16.52 -36.55 6.81
N ALA A 406 -15.26 -36.80 6.43
CA ALA A 406 -14.88 -37.10 5.06
C ALA A 406 -14.63 -38.59 4.88
N THR A 407 -15.17 -39.17 3.79
CA THR A 407 -14.80 -40.49 3.29
C THR A 407 -14.09 -40.29 1.96
N VAL A 408 -12.81 -40.65 1.90
CA VAL A 408 -11.96 -40.53 0.72
C VAL A 408 -11.67 -41.92 0.18
N SER A 409 -11.94 -42.12 -1.11
CA SER A 409 -11.62 -43.35 -1.83
C SER A 409 -10.39 -43.16 -2.70
N LEU A 410 -9.39 -44.04 -2.54
CA LEU A 410 -8.19 -44.08 -3.33
C LEU A 410 -8.14 -45.36 -4.17
N LYS A 411 -7.65 -45.24 -5.39
CA LYS A 411 -7.51 -46.34 -6.33
C LYS A 411 -6.05 -46.58 -6.67
N ASN A 412 -5.57 -47.81 -6.57
CA ASN A 412 -4.23 -48.18 -7.00
C ASN A 412 -4.19 -48.52 -8.50
N GLU A 413 -3.01 -48.80 -9.04
CA GLU A 413 -2.79 -49.14 -10.45
C GLU A 413 -3.47 -50.45 -10.88
N ASP A 414 -3.68 -51.38 -9.95
CA ASP A 414 -4.38 -52.65 -10.20
C ASP A 414 -5.92 -52.48 -10.20
N GLY A 415 -6.41 -51.29 -9.89
CA GLY A 415 -7.84 -50.95 -9.85
C GLY A 415 -8.52 -51.28 -8.53
N GLU A 416 -7.80 -51.65 -7.49
CA GLU A 416 -8.33 -51.87 -6.13
C GLU A 416 -8.66 -50.53 -5.49
N ILE A 417 -9.84 -50.42 -4.87
CA ILE A 417 -10.34 -49.21 -4.21
C ILE A 417 -10.25 -49.38 -2.69
N LEU A 418 -9.64 -48.43 -2.02
CA LEU A 418 -9.52 -48.36 -0.57
C LEU A 418 -10.25 -47.10 -0.06
N GLU A 419 -11.09 -47.25 0.96
CA GLU A 419 -11.85 -46.16 1.56
C GLU A 419 -11.35 -45.86 2.98
N TYR A 420 -11.12 -44.58 3.26
CA TYR A 420 -10.72 -44.07 4.57
C TYR A 420 -11.65 -42.95 5.03
N LEU A 421 -11.88 -42.93 6.35
CA LEU A 421 -12.86 -42.03 6.96
C LEU A 421 -12.24 -41.30 8.13
N ALA A 422 -12.34 -39.97 8.13
CA ALA A 422 -11.90 -39.15 9.26
C ALA A 422 -12.83 -37.96 9.50
N LYS A 423 -12.72 -37.40 10.72
CA LYS A 423 -13.39 -36.16 11.12
C LYS A 423 -12.44 -34.97 11.10
N GLY A 424 -12.99 -33.79 10.86
CA GLY A 424 -12.31 -32.49 11.00
C GLY A 424 -13.30 -31.40 11.39
N GLN A 425 -12.79 -30.24 11.82
CA GLN A 425 -13.61 -29.05 12.10
C GLN A 425 -14.10 -28.40 10.79
N GLY A 426 -13.40 -28.65 9.67
CA GLY A 426 -13.76 -28.20 8.34
C GLY A 426 -13.57 -29.28 7.28
N SER A 427 -14.14 -29.06 6.07
CA SER A 427 -14.12 -30.05 5.00
C SER A 427 -12.70 -30.43 4.56
N VAL A 428 -11.80 -29.46 4.41
CA VAL A 428 -10.41 -29.70 3.98
C VAL A 428 -9.65 -30.49 5.04
N GLU A 429 -9.78 -30.14 6.31
CA GLU A 429 -9.16 -30.85 7.43
C GLU A 429 -9.64 -32.32 7.49
N ALA A 430 -10.95 -32.54 7.37
CA ALA A 430 -11.49 -33.89 7.37
C ALA A 430 -10.96 -34.75 6.20
N ILE A 431 -10.82 -34.14 5.01
CA ILE A 431 -10.26 -34.79 3.82
C ILE A 431 -8.80 -35.16 4.05
N PHE A 432 -7.99 -34.23 4.53
CA PHE A 432 -6.57 -34.48 4.75
C PHE A 432 -6.33 -35.50 5.84
N ASN A 433 -7.07 -35.44 6.96
CA ASN A 433 -7.02 -36.44 8.02
C ASN A 433 -7.39 -37.87 7.51
N ALA A 434 -8.33 -37.99 6.55
CA ALA A 434 -8.67 -39.29 5.94
C ALA A 434 -7.54 -39.82 5.05
N ILE A 435 -6.87 -38.94 4.32
CA ILE A 435 -5.70 -39.27 3.47
C ILE A 435 -4.51 -39.67 4.32
N ASP A 436 -4.25 -38.97 5.43
CA ASP A 436 -3.14 -39.29 6.38
C ASP A 436 -3.31 -40.69 6.98
N GLN A 437 -4.54 -41.14 7.25
CA GLN A 437 -4.80 -42.51 7.72
C GLN A 437 -4.40 -43.58 6.72
N PHE A 438 -4.38 -43.24 5.43
CA PHE A 438 -3.93 -44.17 4.40
C PHE A 438 -2.42 -44.25 4.30
N PHE A 439 -1.76 -43.08 4.19
CA PHE A 439 -0.32 -43.04 3.94
C PHE A 439 0.54 -43.38 5.14
N HIS A 440 0.04 -43.20 6.38
CA HIS A 440 0.75 -43.47 7.64
C HIS A 440 2.15 -42.92 7.70
N GLN A 441 2.36 -41.70 7.20
CA GLN A 441 3.64 -41.00 7.20
C GLN A 441 3.53 -39.65 7.90
N GLU A 442 4.64 -39.20 8.47
CA GLU A 442 4.70 -37.92 9.18
C GLU A 442 4.97 -36.81 8.17
N VAL A 443 3.91 -36.09 7.76
CA VAL A 443 3.97 -34.97 6.84
C VAL A 443 3.38 -33.72 7.48
N ARG A 444 4.01 -32.60 7.24
CA ARG A 444 3.51 -31.30 7.66
C ARG A 444 3.09 -30.48 6.45
N LEU A 445 1.82 -30.08 6.40
CA LEU A 445 1.33 -29.13 5.39
C LEU A 445 1.90 -27.74 5.67
N THR A 446 2.71 -27.21 4.76
CA THR A 446 3.37 -25.90 4.90
C THR A 446 2.72 -24.81 4.03
N SER A 447 2.02 -25.19 2.95
CA SER A 447 1.28 -24.26 2.11
C SER A 447 0.07 -24.92 1.46
N TYR A 448 -1.00 -24.14 1.34
CA TYR A 448 -2.24 -24.50 0.64
C TYR A 448 -2.77 -23.29 -0.11
N SER A 449 -2.94 -23.40 -1.42
CA SER A 449 -3.49 -22.31 -2.24
C SER A 449 -4.46 -22.83 -3.30
N ILE A 450 -5.42 -21.99 -3.67
CA ILE A 450 -6.47 -22.28 -4.64
C ILE A 450 -6.41 -21.20 -5.73
N ASP A 451 -6.28 -21.63 -6.98
CA ASP A 451 -6.31 -20.78 -8.16
C ASP A 451 -7.46 -21.17 -9.09
N ALA A 452 -8.19 -20.20 -9.63
CA ALA A 452 -9.13 -20.44 -10.72
C ALA A 452 -8.37 -20.55 -12.05
N VAL A 453 -8.58 -21.66 -12.79
CA VAL A 453 -7.87 -21.90 -14.07
C VAL A 453 -8.66 -21.36 -15.25
N THR A 454 -9.98 -21.26 -15.09
CA THR A 454 -10.91 -20.75 -16.11
C THR A 454 -11.87 -19.74 -15.49
N ASP A 455 -12.44 -18.84 -16.30
CA ASP A 455 -13.45 -17.87 -15.86
C ASP A 455 -14.86 -18.45 -15.95
N GLY A 456 -15.75 -18.02 -15.06
CA GLY A 456 -17.18 -18.36 -15.09
C GLY A 456 -17.66 -19.22 -13.91
N ILE A 457 -18.95 -19.59 -13.94
CA ILE A 457 -19.61 -20.38 -12.88
C ILE A 457 -19.09 -21.84 -12.86
N ASP A 458 -18.56 -22.30 -13.99
CA ASP A 458 -17.99 -23.61 -14.24
C ASP A 458 -16.45 -23.59 -14.27
N ALA A 459 -15.84 -22.65 -13.57
CA ALA A 459 -14.38 -22.54 -13.47
C ALA A 459 -13.80 -23.80 -12.80
N GLN A 460 -12.73 -24.34 -13.41
CA GLN A 460 -11.93 -25.38 -12.77
C GLN A 460 -11.04 -24.76 -11.70
N ALA A 461 -11.03 -25.36 -10.51
CA ALA A 461 -10.12 -25.02 -9.44
C ALA A 461 -8.84 -25.85 -9.54
N ARG A 462 -7.69 -25.17 -9.51
CA ARG A 462 -6.39 -25.80 -9.26
C ARG A 462 -6.03 -25.57 -7.80
N VAL A 463 -5.79 -26.65 -7.08
CA VAL A 463 -5.26 -26.60 -5.72
C VAL A 463 -3.78 -26.96 -5.76
N LEU A 464 -2.96 -26.15 -5.08
CA LEU A 464 -1.54 -26.41 -4.88
C LEU A 464 -1.32 -26.67 -3.39
N VAL A 465 -0.62 -27.73 -3.06
CA VAL A 465 -0.18 -28.06 -1.69
C VAL A 465 1.32 -28.20 -1.64
N THR A 466 1.89 -27.74 -0.53
CA THR A 466 3.28 -28.00 -0.18
C THR A 466 3.30 -28.77 1.13
N VAL A 467 3.94 -29.91 1.13
CA VAL A 467 4.13 -30.73 2.33
C VAL A 467 5.62 -30.90 2.63
N GLU A 468 5.96 -31.00 3.88
CA GLU A 468 7.29 -31.31 4.38
C GLU A 468 7.25 -32.73 4.94
N ASN A 469 8.17 -33.59 4.50
CA ASN A 469 8.41 -34.89 5.10
C ASN A 469 9.20 -34.68 6.40
N GLU A 470 8.57 -34.89 7.55
CA GLU A 470 9.20 -34.63 8.86
C GLU A 470 10.37 -35.58 9.18
N ALA A 471 10.50 -36.69 8.44
CA ALA A 471 11.61 -37.63 8.61
C ALA A 471 12.89 -37.19 7.90
N THR A 472 12.78 -36.43 6.80
CA THR A 472 13.93 -36.05 5.95
C THR A 472 14.06 -34.54 5.78
N ASP A 473 13.12 -33.74 6.32
CA ASP A 473 12.95 -32.30 6.10
C ASP A 473 12.82 -31.92 4.60
N THR A 474 12.47 -32.89 3.73
CA THR A 474 12.30 -32.68 2.29
C THR A 474 10.93 -32.06 1.99
N ILE A 475 10.89 -31.07 1.10
CA ILE A 475 9.66 -30.37 0.73
C ILE A 475 9.15 -30.90 -0.62
N PHE A 476 7.87 -31.28 -0.67
CA PHE A 476 7.18 -31.72 -1.88
C PHE A 476 6.02 -30.80 -2.22
N ASN A 477 5.92 -30.49 -3.51
CA ASN A 477 4.82 -29.71 -4.06
C ASN A 477 4.01 -30.56 -5.02
N ALA A 478 2.69 -30.55 -4.88
CA ALA A 478 1.81 -31.23 -5.79
C ALA A 478 0.55 -30.39 -6.09
N SER A 479 -0.10 -30.72 -7.20
CA SER A 479 -1.33 -30.05 -7.58
C SER A 479 -2.45 -31.04 -7.89
N GLY A 480 -3.68 -30.55 -7.73
CA GLY A 480 -4.90 -31.23 -8.14
C GLY A 480 -5.80 -30.28 -8.91
N LEU A 481 -6.48 -30.79 -9.92
CA LEU A 481 -7.38 -30.02 -10.78
C LEU A 481 -8.74 -30.73 -10.84
N ASP A 482 -9.79 -29.99 -10.47
CA ASP A 482 -11.19 -30.46 -10.60
C ASP A 482 -12.14 -29.25 -10.66
N PHE A 483 -13.39 -29.47 -11.08
CA PHE A 483 -14.46 -28.46 -10.98
C PHE A 483 -14.89 -28.23 -9.52
N ASP A 484 -14.72 -29.22 -8.67
CA ASP A 484 -14.97 -29.15 -7.23
C ASP A 484 -13.64 -28.90 -6.49
N VAL A 485 -13.54 -27.78 -5.82
CA VAL A 485 -12.35 -27.37 -5.06
C VAL A 485 -11.95 -28.40 -3.98
N LEU A 486 -12.91 -29.10 -3.38
CA LEU A 486 -12.64 -30.10 -2.36
C LEU A 486 -12.07 -31.39 -2.97
N LYS A 487 -12.51 -31.76 -4.16
CA LYS A 487 -11.91 -32.87 -4.93
C LYS A 487 -10.51 -32.49 -5.42
N ALA A 488 -10.34 -31.29 -5.94
CA ALA A 488 -9.01 -30.77 -6.31
C ALA A 488 -8.05 -30.77 -5.11
N SER A 489 -8.53 -30.45 -3.89
CA SER A 489 -7.75 -30.50 -2.65
C SER A 489 -7.33 -31.94 -2.29
N ALA A 490 -8.25 -32.88 -2.40
CA ALA A 490 -7.95 -34.29 -2.17
C ALA A 490 -6.90 -34.82 -3.15
N ILE A 491 -7.06 -34.52 -4.44
CA ILE A 491 -6.12 -34.92 -5.51
C ILE A 491 -4.72 -34.34 -5.22
N ALA A 492 -4.62 -33.04 -4.90
CA ALA A 492 -3.35 -32.39 -4.62
C ALA A 492 -2.64 -33.05 -3.42
N TYR A 493 -3.37 -33.31 -2.34
CA TYR A 493 -2.79 -33.88 -1.13
C TYR A 493 -2.39 -35.36 -1.29
N ILE A 494 -3.18 -36.15 -2.04
CA ILE A 494 -2.82 -37.53 -2.41
C ILE A 494 -1.52 -37.54 -3.23
N ASN A 495 -1.41 -36.67 -4.24
CA ASN A 495 -0.23 -36.54 -5.08
C ASN A 495 1.02 -36.18 -4.24
N ALA A 496 0.90 -35.25 -3.31
CA ALA A 496 2.00 -34.85 -2.42
C ALA A 496 2.46 -36.02 -1.51
N ASN A 497 1.51 -36.72 -0.89
CA ASN A 497 1.81 -37.86 -0.04
C ASN A 497 2.40 -39.05 -0.83
N THR A 498 2.00 -39.25 -2.07
CA THR A 498 2.60 -40.27 -2.95
C THR A 498 4.08 -39.98 -3.23
N LEU A 499 4.46 -38.72 -3.39
CA LEU A 499 5.86 -38.32 -3.56
C LEU A 499 6.67 -38.59 -2.29
N VAL A 500 6.15 -38.26 -1.11
CA VAL A 500 6.79 -38.58 0.17
C VAL A 500 6.95 -40.09 0.33
N GLN A 501 5.94 -40.88 -0.05
CA GLN A 501 6.02 -42.35 0.01
C GLN A 501 7.14 -42.89 -0.88
N LYS A 502 7.30 -42.35 -2.09
CA LYS A 502 8.37 -42.75 -3.03
C LYS A 502 9.76 -42.37 -2.52
N GLU A 503 9.89 -41.22 -1.86
CA GLU A 503 11.15 -40.85 -1.20
C GLU A 503 11.49 -41.83 -0.08
N ASN A 504 10.52 -42.13 0.80
CA ASN A 504 10.70 -43.06 1.89
C ASN A 504 11.03 -44.50 1.42
N ALA A 505 10.57 -44.87 0.24
CA ALA A 505 10.90 -46.14 -0.43
C ALA A 505 12.26 -46.15 -1.13
N GLY A 506 12.93 -44.98 -1.24
CA GLY A 506 14.19 -44.82 -1.97
C GLY A 506 14.05 -44.86 -3.50
N GLU A 507 12.83 -44.69 -4.01
CA GLU A 507 12.52 -44.70 -5.46
C GLU A 507 12.84 -43.34 -6.12
N ILE A 508 12.81 -42.25 -5.35
CA ILE A 508 13.29 -40.91 -5.72
C ILE A 508 14.47 -40.55 -4.83
N GLY A 509 15.59 -40.14 -5.45
CA GLY A 509 16.80 -39.73 -4.70
C GLY A 509 16.55 -38.50 -3.84
N HIS A 510 17.31 -38.36 -2.75
CA HIS A 510 17.30 -37.16 -1.90
C HIS A 510 17.47 -35.90 -2.75
N ILE A 511 16.44 -35.06 -2.74
CA ILE A 511 16.49 -33.73 -3.30
C ILE A 511 16.66 -32.78 -2.13
N VAL A 512 17.91 -32.40 -1.86
CA VAL A 512 18.40 -31.41 -0.88
C VAL A 512 17.55 -31.24 0.39
N SER A 513 17.98 -31.84 1.49
CA SER A 513 17.46 -31.58 2.86
C SER A 513 17.79 -30.15 3.30
N TYR A 514 16.86 -29.49 3.98
CA TYR A 514 17.08 -28.16 4.59
C TYR A 514 18.21 -28.16 5.65
N ARG A 515 18.56 -29.34 6.20
CA ARG A 515 19.66 -29.54 7.18
C ARG A 515 21.04 -29.58 6.55
N ASP A 516 21.13 -29.75 5.23
CA ASP A 516 22.41 -29.81 4.51
C ASP A 516 22.92 -28.43 4.07
N LEU A 517 22.17 -27.36 4.38
CA LEU A 517 22.59 -25.98 4.15
C LEU A 517 23.41 -25.49 5.35
N PRO A 518 24.61 -24.93 5.14
CA PRO A 518 25.38 -24.33 6.23
C PRO A 518 24.60 -23.15 6.82
N ASP A 519 24.56 -23.06 8.15
CA ASP A 519 24.04 -21.93 8.90
C ASP A 519 24.65 -20.63 8.38
N ALA A 520 23.80 -19.73 7.79
CA ALA A 520 24.19 -18.43 7.29
C ALA A 520 23.92 -17.35 8.36
#